data_cc48a1c52f76e8db7e2d023a3907b912
#
_entry.id   cc48a1c52f76e8db7e2d023a3907b912
#
_cell.length_a   1.000
_cell.length_b   1.000
_cell.length_c   1.000
_cell.angle_alpha   90.00
_cell.angle_beta   90.00
_cell.angle_gamma   90.00
#
_symmetry.space_group_name_H-M   'P 1'
#
loop_
_entity.id
_entity.type
_entity.pdbx_description
1 polymer ?
#
loop_
_entity_poly.entity_id
_entity_poly.type
_entity_poly.pdbx_seq_one_letter_code
_entity_poly.pdbx_strand_id
1 'polypeptide(L)'
;MEVFLFFGAALLLAVVLKVIFTPRSAKKVVMSSNPIDGIRFGGVMGFMLGDSYEFCLSRFKHLDIAIDYQDKTGDDSMIMGWGKNQYNNINAVRFIFEQKKLVSIVIDVDFSEEGIRDMYGILISRICRILKTEPMMSDSKQTAWASPKSGIILFKRFTPISGDEILLIQIGSM
;
A
#
# COMPACT_ATOMS: atom_id res chain seq x y z
N MET A 1 -53.14 -6.46 -32.03
CA MET A 1 -52.50 -5.36 -31.27
C MET A 1 -51.76 -5.83 -30.02
N GLU A 2 -52.10 -6.98 -29.46
CA GLU A 2 -51.47 -7.53 -28.24
C GLU A 2 -50.04 -8.06 -28.41
N VAL A 3 -49.68 -8.56 -29.59
CA VAL A 3 -48.34 -9.15 -29.84
C VAL A 3 -47.22 -8.10 -29.77
N PHE A 4 -47.50 -6.84 -30.16
CA PHE A 4 -46.51 -5.77 -30.11
C PHE A 4 -46.20 -5.30 -28.67
N LEU A 5 -47.16 -5.42 -27.75
CA LEU A 5 -46.97 -5.08 -26.34
C LEU A 5 -46.04 -6.06 -25.64
N PHE A 6 -46.11 -7.35 -25.96
CA PHE A 6 -45.24 -8.39 -25.39
C PHE A 6 -43.79 -8.24 -25.84
N PHE A 7 -43.56 -7.90 -27.11
CA PHE A 7 -42.20 -7.68 -27.62
C PHE A 7 -41.53 -6.43 -26.99
N GLY A 8 -42.29 -5.37 -26.79
CA GLY A 8 -41.80 -4.16 -26.14
C GLY A 8 -41.40 -4.39 -24.68
N ALA A 9 -42.21 -5.14 -23.92
CA ALA A 9 -41.95 -5.45 -22.52
C ALA A 9 -40.73 -6.39 -22.36
N ALA A 10 -40.56 -7.38 -23.22
CA ALA A 10 -39.43 -8.28 -23.22
C ALA A 10 -38.11 -7.55 -23.55
N LEU A 11 -38.13 -6.62 -24.50
CA LEU A 11 -36.97 -5.80 -24.87
C LEU A 11 -36.57 -4.87 -23.73
N LEU A 12 -37.52 -4.25 -23.06
CA LEU A 12 -37.31 -3.36 -21.92
C LEU A 12 -36.69 -4.13 -20.72
N LEU A 13 -37.22 -5.36 -20.46
CA LEU A 13 -36.72 -6.23 -19.41
C LEU A 13 -35.29 -6.67 -19.70
N ALA A 14 -34.94 -6.99 -20.94
CA ALA A 14 -33.61 -7.37 -21.35
C ALA A 14 -32.60 -6.22 -21.21
N VAL A 15 -33.00 -4.97 -21.51
CA VAL A 15 -32.17 -3.78 -21.34
C VAL A 15 -31.97 -3.48 -19.86
N VAL A 16 -32.99 -3.58 -19.03
CA VAL A 16 -32.89 -3.37 -17.57
C VAL A 16 -32.00 -4.43 -16.93
N LEU A 17 -32.15 -5.70 -17.29
CA LEU A 17 -31.29 -6.77 -16.81
C LEU A 17 -29.84 -6.57 -17.27
N LYS A 18 -29.60 -6.12 -18.49
CA LYS A 18 -28.24 -5.82 -18.96
C LYS A 18 -27.59 -4.66 -18.18
N VAL A 19 -28.35 -3.65 -17.79
CA VAL A 19 -27.84 -2.53 -16.97
C VAL A 19 -27.59 -2.94 -15.53
N ILE A 20 -28.40 -3.84 -14.97
CA ILE A 20 -28.25 -4.32 -13.59
C ILE A 20 -27.14 -5.37 -13.48
N PHE A 21 -27.01 -6.26 -14.49
CA PHE A 21 -26.05 -7.35 -14.50
C PHE A 21 -24.79 -7.08 -15.33
N THR A 22 -24.64 -5.91 -15.97
CA THR A 22 -23.32 -5.53 -16.47
C THR A 22 -22.43 -5.36 -15.23
N PRO A 23 -21.43 -6.22 -14.99
CA PRO A 23 -20.49 -5.97 -13.92
C PRO A 23 -19.94 -4.58 -14.21
N ARG A 24 -20.22 -3.62 -13.31
CA ARG A 24 -19.54 -2.34 -13.36
C ARG A 24 -18.07 -2.71 -13.48
N SER A 25 -17.52 -2.49 -14.66
CA SER A 25 -16.08 -2.65 -14.90
C SER A 25 -15.43 -1.94 -13.73
N ALA A 26 -14.92 -2.73 -12.78
CA ALA A 26 -14.17 -2.18 -11.68
C ALA A 26 -13.15 -1.30 -12.35
N LYS A 27 -13.24 0.02 -12.16
CA LYS A 27 -12.25 0.96 -12.65
C LYS A 27 -10.95 0.33 -12.25
N LYS A 28 -10.17 -0.15 -13.23
CA LYS A 28 -8.84 -0.66 -13.01
C LYS A 28 -8.18 0.50 -12.28
N VAL A 29 -8.06 0.38 -10.97
CA VAL A 29 -7.37 1.37 -10.16
C VAL A 29 -5.97 1.29 -10.73
N VAL A 30 -5.63 2.28 -11.57
CA VAL A 30 -4.25 2.45 -12.03
C VAL A 30 -3.52 2.71 -10.72
N MET A 31 -2.93 1.65 -10.20
CA MET A 31 -2.14 1.72 -8.98
C MET A 31 -1.04 2.73 -9.27
N SER A 32 -0.85 3.65 -8.35
CA SER A 32 0.35 4.47 -8.32
C SER A 32 1.53 3.55 -8.61
N SER A 33 2.33 3.90 -9.59
CA SER A 33 3.48 3.10 -10.00
C SER A 33 4.54 2.96 -8.90
N ASN A 34 4.34 3.62 -7.75
CA ASN A 34 5.27 3.61 -6.63
C ASN A 34 4.52 3.57 -5.29
N PRO A 35 4.80 2.62 -4.38
CA PRO A 35 4.19 2.53 -3.06
C PRO A 35 4.24 3.82 -2.25
N ILE A 36 5.30 4.61 -2.40
CA ILE A 36 5.47 5.89 -1.68
C ILE A 36 4.34 6.86 -2.04
N ASP A 37 3.90 6.91 -3.29
CA ASP A 37 2.81 7.80 -3.71
C ASP A 37 1.43 7.40 -3.16
N GLY A 38 1.31 6.15 -2.73
CA GLY A 38 0.12 5.60 -2.09
C GLY A 38 0.09 5.74 -0.57
N ILE A 39 1.10 6.38 0.05
CA ILE A 39 1.19 6.54 1.51
C ILE A 39 0.04 7.43 2.02
N ARG A 40 -0.55 6.99 3.15
CA ARG A 40 -1.56 7.71 3.92
C ARG A 40 -1.34 7.43 5.39
N PHE A 41 -1.90 8.26 6.24
CA PHE A 41 -2.00 7.90 7.65
C PHE A 41 -2.75 6.58 7.81
N GLY A 42 -2.09 5.61 8.45
CA GLY A 42 -2.64 4.28 8.71
C GLY A 42 -2.60 3.31 7.52
N GLY A 43 -1.95 3.63 6.39
CA GLY A 43 -1.90 2.66 5.30
C GLY A 43 -1.11 3.07 4.06
N VAL A 44 -1.04 2.15 3.11
CA VAL A 44 -0.42 2.35 1.79
C VAL A 44 -1.17 1.57 0.71
N MET A 45 -1.40 2.20 -0.45
CA MET A 45 -1.99 1.55 -1.64
C MET A 45 -3.32 0.82 -1.36
N GLY A 46 -4.08 1.30 -0.37
CA GLY A 46 -5.37 0.72 0.02
C GLY A 46 -5.28 -0.46 0.98
N PHE A 47 -4.10 -0.79 1.47
CA PHE A 47 -3.93 -1.62 2.66
C PHE A 47 -3.95 -0.69 3.89
N MET A 48 -4.75 -1.03 4.89
CA MET A 48 -4.94 -0.20 6.06
C MET A 48 -4.58 -0.96 7.34
N LEU A 49 -4.03 -0.27 8.33
CA LEU A 49 -3.86 -0.85 9.66
C LEU A 49 -5.21 -1.38 10.17
N GLY A 50 -5.20 -2.58 10.74
CA GLY A 50 -6.40 -3.30 11.15
C GLY A 50 -6.98 -4.26 10.11
N ASP A 51 -6.54 -4.20 8.85
CA ASP A 51 -6.93 -5.19 7.84
C ASP A 51 -6.51 -6.60 8.28
N SER A 52 -7.34 -7.60 7.94
CA SER A 52 -7.01 -8.99 8.24
C SER A 52 -5.94 -9.54 7.29
N TYR A 53 -5.20 -10.54 7.77
CA TYR A 53 -4.21 -11.24 6.95
C TYR A 53 -4.80 -11.77 5.64
N GLU A 54 -5.97 -12.42 5.71
CA GLU A 54 -6.66 -13.01 4.56
C GLU A 54 -7.12 -11.94 3.57
N PHE A 55 -7.60 -10.79 4.07
CA PHE A 55 -7.95 -9.65 3.23
C PHE A 55 -6.73 -9.13 2.49
N CYS A 56 -5.61 -8.92 3.18
CA CYS A 56 -4.38 -8.45 2.54
C CYS A 56 -3.89 -9.45 1.50
N LEU A 57 -3.87 -10.74 1.80
CA LEU A 57 -3.45 -11.80 0.88
C LEU A 57 -4.33 -11.84 -0.38
N SER A 58 -5.66 -11.75 -0.21
CA SER A 58 -6.62 -11.68 -1.32
C SER A 58 -6.38 -10.44 -2.19
N ARG A 59 -6.08 -9.30 -1.54
CA ARG A 59 -5.82 -8.04 -2.23
C ARG A 59 -4.52 -8.09 -3.03
N PHE A 60 -3.45 -8.70 -2.51
CA PHE A 60 -2.22 -8.95 -3.26
C PHE A 60 -2.50 -9.69 -4.56
N LYS A 61 -3.26 -10.78 -4.48
CA LYS A 61 -3.68 -11.55 -5.67
C LYS A 61 -4.52 -10.74 -6.65
N HIS A 62 -5.46 -9.93 -6.13
CA HIS A 62 -6.32 -9.10 -6.97
C HIS A 62 -5.54 -8.00 -7.70
N LEU A 63 -4.49 -7.48 -7.07
CA LEU A 63 -3.64 -6.42 -7.62
C LEU A 63 -2.49 -6.96 -8.46
N ASP A 64 -2.39 -8.28 -8.59
CA ASP A 64 -1.29 -8.96 -9.29
C ASP A 64 0.10 -8.56 -8.75
N ILE A 65 0.19 -8.43 -7.43
CA ILE A 65 1.43 -8.09 -6.75
C ILE A 65 2.17 -9.37 -6.40
N ALA A 66 3.44 -9.45 -6.79
CA ALA A 66 4.30 -10.57 -6.42
C ALA A 66 4.51 -10.60 -4.90
N ILE A 67 4.45 -11.80 -4.33
CA ILE A 67 4.76 -12.09 -2.93
C ILE A 67 6.08 -12.84 -2.92
N ASP A 68 7.13 -12.18 -2.41
CA ASP A 68 8.47 -12.76 -2.33
C ASP A 68 8.63 -13.67 -1.10
N TYR A 69 7.92 -13.35 -0.03
CA TYR A 69 7.97 -14.08 1.23
C TYR A 69 6.62 -14.02 1.95
N GLN A 70 6.24 -15.13 2.54
CA GLN A 70 5.03 -15.24 3.35
C GLN A 70 5.31 -16.16 4.54
N ASP A 71 5.10 -15.64 5.74
CA ASP A 71 5.13 -16.41 6.97
C ASP A 71 3.80 -16.25 7.69
N LYS A 72 3.30 -17.35 8.22
CA LYS A 72 2.09 -17.39 9.03
C LYS A 72 2.33 -18.32 10.21
N THR A 73 2.90 -17.76 11.27
CA THR A 73 3.21 -18.49 12.48
C THR A 73 2.23 -18.10 13.58
N GLY A 74 1.27 -18.99 13.88
CA GLY A 74 0.26 -18.72 14.91
C GLY A 74 -0.67 -17.55 14.54
N ASP A 75 -0.80 -16.60 15.46
CA ASP A 75 -1.58 -15.37 15.27
C ASP A 75 -0.76 -14.22 14.66
N ASP A 76 0.56 -14.34 14.72
CA ASP A 76 1.49 -13.38 14.12
C ASP A 76 1.91 -13.88 12.75
N SER A 77 2.06 -12.95 11.80
CA SER A 77 2.39 -13.30 10.43
C SER A 77 3.05 -12.13 9.71
N MET A 78 3.76 -12.43 8.63
CA MET A 78 4.39 -11.45 7.78
C MET A 78 4.17 -11.81 6.31
N ILE A 79 3.85 -10.80 5.51
CA ILE A 79 3.91 -10.88 4.05
C ILE A 79 4.92 -9.86 3.57
N MET A 80 5.87 -10.28 2.75
CA MET A 80 6.79 -9.39 2.05
C MET A 80 6.48 -9.46 0.56
N GLY A 81 6.20 -8.34 -0.03
CA GLY A 81 5.91 -8.21 -1.45
C GLY A 81 6.74 -7.10 -2.07
N TRP A 82 6.69 -6.99 -3.41
CA TRP A 82 7.44 -6.04 -4.22
C TRP A 82 8.96 -6.16 -4.03
N GLY A 83 9.53 -7.08 -4.75
CA GLY A 83 10.98 -7.14 -4.90
C GLY A 83 11.50 -6.01 -5.81
N LYS A 84 12.80 -5.83 -5.81
CA LYS A 84 13.58 -4.82 -6.55
C LYS A 84 13.22 -4.66 -8.03
N ASN A 85 12.59 -5.64 -8.64
CA ASN A 85 12.26 -5.64 -10.08
C ASN A 85 10.88 -5.03 -10.40
N GLN A 86 10.07 -4.70 -9.42
CA GLN A 86 8.70 -4.28 -9.62
C GLN A 86 8.50 -2.77 -9.52
N TYR A 87 9.29 -2.11 -8.67
CA TYR A 87 9.23 -0.66 -8.48
C TYR A 87 10.63 -0.08 -8.34
N ASN A 88 10.93 0.93 -9.12
CA ASN A 88 12.17 1.68 -8.98
C ASN A 88 12.25 2.29 -7.58
N ASN A 89 13.41 2.20 -6.95
CA ASN A 89 13.69 2.76 -5.62
C ASN A 89 12.96 2.07 -4.47
N ILE A 90 12.42 0.87 -4.64
CA ILE A 90 11.85 0.06 -3.57
C ILE A 90 12.46 -1.33 -3.60
N ASN A 91 13.10 -1.72 -2.51
CA ASN A 91 13.63 -3.07 -2.34
C ASN A 91 12.54 -4.05 -1.92
N ALA A 92 11.74 -3.65 -0.94
CA ALA A 92 10.66 -4.49 -0.42
C ALA A 92 9.59 -3.67 0.30
N VAL A 93 8.39 -4.23 0.40
CA VAL A 93 7.35 -3.78 1.32
C VAL A 93 6.94 -4.94 2.19
N ARG A 94 6.98 -4.75 3.51
CA ARG A 94 6.62 -5.77 4.49
C ARG A 94 5.35 -5.38 5.22
N PHE A 95 4.44 -6.34 5.34
CA PHE A 95 3.19 -6.22 6.08
C PHE A 95 3.29 -7.11 7.32
N ILE A 96 3.23 -6.52 8.49
CA ILE A 96 3.40 -7.19 9.77
C ILE A 96 2.05 -7.27 10.46
N PHE A 97 1.70 -8.48 10.90
CA PHE A 97 0.41 -8.78 11.51
C PHE A 97 0.63 -9.28 12.93
N GLU A 98 -0.20 -8.80 13.83
CA GLU A 98 -0.36 -9.30 15.20
C GLU A 98 -1.84 -9.63 15.40
N GLN A 99 -2.14 -10.77 16.04
CA GLN A 99 -3.50 -11.25 16.21
C GLN A 99 -4.31 -11.22 14.90
N LYS A 100 -3.68 -11.62 13.80
CA LYS A 100 -4.24 -11.62 12.42
C LYS A 100 -4.65 -10.23 11.88
N LYS A 101 -4.24 -9.15 12.52
CA LYS A 101 -4.50 -7.77 12.09
C LYS A 101 -3.22 -7.09 11.66
N LEU A 102 -3.28 -6.34 10.58
CA LEU A 102 -2.16 -5.54 10.08
C LEU A 102 -1.86 -4.44 11.09
N VAL A 103 -0.67 -4.48 11.70
CA VAL A 103 -0.22 -3.51 12.72
C VAL A 103 0.87 -2.60 12.19
N SER A 104 1.64 -3.04 11.19
CA SER A 104 2.71 -2.24 10.64
C SER A 104 2.95 -2.55 9.17
N ILE A 105 3.32 -1.51 8.41
CA ILE A 105 3.78 -1.61 7.04
C ILE A 105 5.17 -0.96 6.98
N VAL A 106 6.16 -1.67 6.45
CA VAL A 106 7.53 -1.19 6.32
C VAL A 106 7.93 -1.19 4.85
N ILE A 107 8.31 -0.03 4.33
CA ILE A 107 8.81 0.15 2.97
C ILE A 107 10.32 0.32 3.05
N ASP A 108 11.05 -0.58 2.40
CA ASP A 108 12.50 -0.54 2.26
C ASP A 108 12.85 0.18 0.96
N VAL A 109 13.51 1.33 1.07
CA VAL A 109 13.77 2.24 -0.06
C VAL A 109 15.20 2.03 -0.56
N ASP A 110 15.32 1.76 -1.86
CA ASP A 110 16.61 1.73 -2.56
C ASP A 110 17.08 3.17 -2.87
N PHE A 111 18.31 3.47 -2.55
CA PHE A 111 18.95 4.76 -2.80
C PHE A 111 20.33 4.65 -3.47
N SER A 112 20.63 3.50 -4.03
CA SER A 112 21.95 3.18 -4.61
C SER A 112 22.41 4.18 -5.69
N GLU A 113 21.48 4.84 -6.40
CA GLU A 113 21.81 5.77 -7.47
C GLU A 113 21.99 7.22 -6.99
N GLU A 114 21.29 7.64 -5.92
CA GLU A 114 21.21 9.05 -5.51
C GLU A 114 21.96 9.36 -4.21
N GLY A 115 22.43 8.33 -3.51
CA GLY A 115 23.01 8.48 -2.17
C GLY A 115 21.96 8.70 -1.07
N ILE A 116 22.23 8.20 0.12
CA ILE A 116 21.24 8.15 1.22
C ILE A 116 20.82 9.53 1.73
N ARG A 117 21.76 10.51 1.74
CA ARG A 117 21.46 11.85 2.28
C ARG A 117 20.46 12.57 1.39
N ASP A 118 20.68 12.53 0.08
CA ASP A 118 19.84 13.24 -0.88
C ASP A 118 18.46 12.59 -0.98
N MET A 119 18.41 11.26 -1.02
CA MET A 119 17.16 10.51 -0.99
C MET A 119 16.34 10.79 0.28
N TYR A 120 16.97 10.92 1.44
CA TYR A 120 16.27 11.25 2.69
C TYR A 120 15.52 12.58 2.60
N GLY A 121 16.17 13.63 2.09
CA GLY A 121 15.56 14.94 1.89
C GLY A 121 14.42 14.93 0.84
N ILE A 122 14.62 14.20 -0.25
CA ILE A 122 13.63 14.00 -1.31
C ILE A 122 12.38 13.32 -0.73
N LEU A 123 12.55 12.27 0.06
CA LEU A 123 11.43 11.53 0.67
C LEU A 123 10.67 12.37 1.67
N ILE A 124 11.33 13.16 2.53
CA ILE A 124 10.65 14.10 3.43
C ILE A 124 9.74 15.03 2.62
N SER A 125 10.28 15.70 1.63
CA SER A 125 9.53 16.63 0.78
C SER A 125 8.36 15.96 0.06
N ARG A 126 8.56 14.71 -0.41
CA ARG A 126 7.53 13.93 -1.09
C ARG A 126 6.41 13.52 -0.13
N ILE A 127 6.74 13.02 1.06
CA ILE A 127 5.77 12.61 2.08
C ILE A 127 4.97 13.82 2.57
N CYS A 128 5.61 14.96 2.87
CA CYS A 128 4.92 16.20 3.22
C CYS A 128 3.88 16.60 2.17
N ARG A 129 4.25 16.52 0.90
CA ARG A 129 3.33 16.83 -0.22
C ARG A 129 2.15 15.87 -0.28
N ILE A 130 2.38 14.58 -0.07
CA ILE A 130 1.35 13.54 -0.12
C ILE A 130 0.38 13.69 1.05
N LEU A 131 0.92 13.86 2.26
CA LEU A 131 0.13 13.99 3.50
C LEU A 131 -0.47 15.38 3.68
N LYS A 132 0.03 16.39 2.94
CA LYS A 132 -0.32 17.80 3.08
C LYS A 132 -0.11 18.32 4.52
N THR A 133 0.94 17.84 5.16
CA THR A 133 1.30 18.22 6.54
C THR A 133 2.81 18.19 6.73
N GLU A 134 3.29 19.05 7.61
CA GLU A 134 4.68 19.05 8.03
C GLU A 134 4.95 17.95 9.07
N PRO A 135 6.20 17.47 9.17
CA PRO A 135 6.55 16.50 10.18
C PRO A 135 6.44 17.11 11.59
N MET A 136 6.02 16.30 12.54
CA MET A 136 6.02 16.69 13.96
C MET A 136 7.43 16.67 14.58
N MET A 137 8.32 15.89 14.00
CA MET A 137 9.72 15.75 14.40
C MET A 137 10.58 15.46 13.17
N SER A 138 11.73 16.10 13.08
CA SER A 138 12.71 15.81 12.01
C SER A 138 14.12 16.08 12.51
N ASP A 139 14.99 15.09 12.32
CA ASP A 139 16.43 15.21 12.55
C ASP A 139 17.23 14.50 11.45
N SER A 140 18.53 14.34 11.64
CA SER A 140 19.42 13.72 10.65
C SER A 140 19.22 12.20 10.50
N LYS A 141 18.51 11.54 11.43
CA LYS A 141 18.32 10.09 11.48
C LYS A 141 16.89 9.67 11.26
N GLN A 142 15.93 10.49 11.69
CA GLN A 142 14.51 10.16 11.58
C GLN A 142 13.63 11.39 11.39
N THR A 143 12.52 11.20 10.70
CA THR A 143 11.46 12.20 10.52
C THR A 143 10.12 11.52 10.74
N ALA A 144 9.23 12.12 11.53
CA ALA A 144 7.96 11.52 11.89
C ALA A 144 6.77 12.44 11.62
N TRP A 145 5.70 11.84 11.14
CA TRP A 145 4.38 12.44 10.96
C TRP A 145 3.38 11.65 11.79
N ALA A 146 2.44 12.33 12.42
CA ALA A 146 1.44 11.69 13.26
C ALA A 146 0.03 12.16 12.93
N SER A 147 -0.92 11.25 13.14
CA SER A 147 -2.35 11.48 13.23
C SER A 147 -2.87 10.86 14.52
N PRO A 148 -4.10 11.13 14.97
CA PRO A 148 -4.62 10.57 16.23
C PRO A 148 -4.60 9.05 16.36
N LYS A 149 -4.47 8.31 15.26
CA LYS A 149 -4.57 6.83 15.24
C LYS A 149 -3.36 6.12 14.65
N SER A 150 -2.46 6.86 14.00
CA SER A 150 -1.34 6.24 13.29
C SER A 150 -0.20 7.24 13.08
N GLY A 151 1.01 6.71 12.96
CA GLY A 151 2.20 7.46 12.65
C GLY A 151 2.90 6.94 11.40
N ILE A 152 3.72 7.80 10.81
CA ILE A 152 4.64 7.45 9.72
C ILE A 152 6.02 7.92 10.17
N ILE A 153 7.00 7.03 10.12
CA ILE A 153 8.38 7.33 10.47
C ILE A 153 9.25 6.97 9.27
N LEU A 154 9.98 7.95 8.77
CA LEU A 154 11.09 7.76 7.85
C LEU A 154 12.38 7.74 8.68
N PHE A 155 13.19 6.69 8.58
CA PHE A 155 14.40 6.60 9.36
C PHE A 155 15.54 5.88 8.64
N LYS A 156 16.76 6.24 9.02
CA LYS A 156 17.99 5.59 8.60
C LYS A 156 18.37 4.52 9.60
N ARG A 157 18.75 3.35 9.11
CA ARG A 157 19.23 2.25 9.92
C ARG A 157 20.51 1.69 9.34
N PHE A 158 21.45 1.30 10.20
CA PHE A 158 22.59 0.51 9.81
C PHE A 158 22.27 -0.97 9.87
N THR A 159 22.69 -1.70 8.85
CA THR A 159 22.66 -3.15 8.87
C THR A 159 23.85 -3.67 9.66
N PRO A 160 23.64 -4.45 10.75
CA PRO A 160 24.74 -4.85 11.63
C PRO A 160 25.81 -5.72 10.95
N ILE A 161 25.44 -6.42 9.86
CA ILE A 161 26.31 -7.38 9.18
C ILE A 161 27.17 -6.72 8.10
N SER A 162 26.59 -5.86 7.28
CA SER A 162 27.29 -5.23 6.15
C SER A 162 27.80 -3.82 6.45
N GLY A 163 27.28 -3.19 7.51
CA GLY A 163 27.55 -1.79 7.82
C GLY A 163 26.86 -0.80 6.89
N ASP A 164 26.02 -1.30 5.96
CA ASP A 164 25.31 -0.44 5.00
C ASP A 164 24.20 0.34 5.68
N GLU A 165 24.05 1.59 5.27
CA GLU A 165 22.89 2.37 5.64
C GLU A 165 21.68 1.94 4.79
N ILE A 166 20.55 1.76 5.42
CA ILE A 166 19.26 1.54 4.75
C ILE A 166 18.27 2.62 5.13
N LEU A 167 17.30 2.87 4.26
CA LEU A 167 16.28 3.88 4.44
C LEU A 167 14.92 3.20 4.49
N LEU A 168 14.21 3.38 5.60
CA LEU A 168 12.94 2.71 5.86
C LEU A 168 11.83 3.72 6.12
N ILE A 169 10.65 3.47 5.58
CA ILE A 169 9.41 4.15 5.93
C ILE A 169 8.57 3.14 6.68
N GLN A 170 8.23 3.44 7.93
CA GLN A 170 7.34 2.62 8.74
C GLN A 170 6.01 3.35 8.97
N ILE A 171 4.92 2.65 8.72
CA ILE A 171 3.55 3.08 9.03
C ILE A 171 3.04 2.16 10.12
N GLY A 172 2.62 2.71 11.25
CA GLY A 172 2.17 1.92 12.41
C GLY A 172 1.06 2.61 13.20
N SER A 173 0.42 1.86 14.09
CA SER A 173 -0.44 2.41 15.15
C SER A 173 0.41 3.16 16.17
N MET A 174 -0.14 4.22 16.72
CA MET A 174 0.44 4.96 17.84
C MET A 174 -0.11 4.43 19.15
#